data_45a20d4e96fb0a8623f9781d096221fe
#
_entry.id   45a20d4e96fb0a8623f9781d096221fe
#
_cell.length_a   1.000
_cell.length_b   1.000
_cell.length_c   1.000
_cell.angle_alpha   90.00
_cell.angle_beta   90.00
_cell.angle_gamma   90.00
#
_symmetry.space_group_name_H-M   'P 1'
#
loop_
_entity.id
_entity.type
_entity.pdbx_description
1 polymer ?
#
loop_
_entity_poly.entity_id
_entity_poly.type
_entity_poly.pdbx_seq_one_letter_code
_entity_poly.pdbx_strand_id
1 'polypeptide(L)'
;TSNTGGGFPRATIKSLFEDDRGDIWIGTWNSGLYRYEKKTGKYWKYPKMNSGNSAHVVFQDSYKNIWVGTWGSGLHLLHNAYDPERTTWTTFTHNEKQPYTISDNLIYAISEDVNTHSLWVGTRSGLSILPLQNGPIVFSGFENCYSGESENTITSSEVASLLRDRQGIMWVGMIGGGVNMVNTRRAKFSLDRLTETKRMLKSNSVRSLLLDDDGQLWMGISTYGFGVKDRQTGKFIHYNQMPDFMSYEGISTVMSIMQSPTTSHIWIGVYNGGAYELDKQAPVGKRVKAHNSGNAPWMCNSCIYDIYEDSKQNLWFATRGGVSMRAADGTPVRIDSLKVGGVAIQDMVAMQLTEGGNGEMWMASNTHGVVRI
;
A
#
# COMPACT_ATOMS: atom_id res chain seq x y z
N THR A 1 4.05 28.84 9.88
CA THR A 1 2.82 29.33 10.54
C THR A 1 1.99 28.12 10.95
N SER A 2 1.99 27.83 12.25
CA SER A 2 1.19 26.79 12.87
C SER A 2 -0.29 27.08 12.62
N ASN A 3 -0.97 26.23 11.87
CA ASN A 3 -2.41 26.34 11.70
C ASN A 3 -3.10 25.63 12.88
N THR A 4 -3.05 26.27 14.04
CA THR A 4 -3.75 25.83 15.25
C THR A 4 -5.20 26.26 15.13
N GLY A 5 -6.10 25.40 14.63
CA GLY A 5 -7.53 25.61 14.74
C GLY A 5 -8.37 25.49 13.48
N GLY A 6 -7.80 25.20 12.33
CA GLY A 6 -8.55 24.88 11.11
C GLY A 6 -8.58 23.36 10.90
N GLY A 7 -9.72 22.80 10.51
CA GLY A 7 -9.80 21.39 10.11
C GLY A 7 -8.82 21.04 8.98
N PHE A 8 -8.57 19.79 8.74
CA PHE A 8 -7.73 19.31 7.65
C PHE A 8 -8.21 19.90 6.31
N PRO A 9 -7.31 20.48 5.49
CA PRO A 9 -7.71 21.08 4.23
C PRO A 9 -8.25 20.03 3.26
N ARG A 10 -9.14 20.42 2.38
CA ARG A 10 -9.58 19.56 1.27
C ARG A 10 -8.37 19.27 0.37
N ALA A 11 -7.88 18.04 0.41
CA ALA A 11 -6.72 17.60 -0.35
C ALA A 11 -6.90 16.15 -0.78
N THR A 12 -6.34 15.80 -1.95
CA THR A 12 -6.27 14.40 -2.37
C THR A 12 -5.21 13.69 -1.53
N ILE A 13 -5.62 12.69 -0.76
CA ILE A 13 -4.73 11.89 0.08
C ILE A 13 -4.08 10.81 -0.78
N LYS A 14 -2.79 10.59 -0.58
CA LYS A 14 -2.00 9.56 -1.25
C LYS A 14 -1.56 8.45 -0.32
N SER A 15 -1.23 8.79 0.92
CA SER A 15 -0.79 7.81 1.91
C SER A 15 -1.22 8.20 3.31
N LEU A 16 -1.47 7.19 4.11
CA LEU A 16 -1.63 7.26 5.54
C LEU A 16 -0.63 6.32 6.20
N PHE A 17 -0.02 6.77 7.29
CA PHE A 17 0.93 5.98 8.04
C PHE A 17 0.79 6.31 9.53
N GLU A 18 0.59 5.31 10.38
CA GLU A 18 0.63 5.45 11.83
C GLU A 18 2.06 5.19 12.31
N ASP A 19 2.62 6.14 13.05
CA ASP A 19 3.95 5.99 13.62
C ASP A 19 3.92 5.27 14.99
N ASP A 20 5.09 5.01 15.56
CA ASP A 20 5.25 4.33 16.85
C ASP A 20 4.70 5.10 18.07
N ARG A 21 4.34 6.39 17.90
CA ARG A 21 3.66 7.22 18.91
C ARG A 21 2.15 7.15 18.79
N GLY A 22 1.66 6.53 17.71
CA GLY A 22 0.26 6.47 17.34
C GLY A 22 -0.23 7.74 16.63
N ASP A 23 0.64 8.63 16.18
CA ASP A 23 0.26 9.77 15.35
C ASP A 23 0.08 9.35 13.90
N ILE A 24 -0.87 9.98 13.20
CA ILE A 24 -1.16 9.66 11.80
C ILE A 24 -0.47 10.66 10.88
N TRP A 25 0.43 10.16 10.07
CA TRP A 25 1.07 10.91 9.00
C TRP A 25 0.24 10.82 7.72
N ILE A 26 0.07 11.96 7.07
CA ILE A 26 -0.87 12.12 5.95
C ILE A 26 -0.11 12.72 4.78
N GLY A 27 0.14 11.89 3.78
CA GLY A 27 0.73 12.33 2.52
C GLY A 27 -0.34 12.78 1.54
N THR A 28 -0.16 13.94 0.91
CA THR A 28 -1.15 14.53 0.01
C THR A 28 -0.61 14.81 -1.38
N TRP A 29 -1.51 14.85 -2.36
CA TRP A 29 -1.21 15.37 -3.69
C TRP A 29 -1.29 16.90 -3.69
N ASN A 30 -0.18 17.58 -3.97
CA ASN A 30 -0.05 19.04 -4.06
C ASN A 30 -0.26 19.87 -2.78
N SER A 31 -0.59 19.25 -1.64
CA SER A 31 -0.78 19.99 -0.38
C SER A 31 0.29 19.72 0.67
N GLY A 32 1.20 18.79 0.39
CA GLY A 32 2.36 18.47 1.23
C GLY A 32 2.09 17.38 2.26
N LEU A 33 2.84 17.44 3.35
CA LEU A 33 2.80 16.50 4.46
C LEU A 33 2.07 17.10 5.64
N TYR A 34 1.25 16.27 6.28
CA TYR A 34 0.58 16.61 7.54
C TYR A 34 0.77 15.46 8.55
N ARG A 35 0.66 15.80 9.82
CA ARG A 35 0.57 14.86 10.94
C ARG A 35 -0.63 15.21 11.80
N TYR A 36 -1.44 14.23 12.09
CA TYR A 36 -2.48 14.31 13.09
C TYR A 36 -1.95 13.75 14.41
N GLU A 37 -1.85 14.61 15.41
CA GLU A 37 -1.45 14.25 16.75
C GLU A 37 -2.64 13.77 17.54
N LYS A 38 -2.71 12.45 17.78
CA LYS A 38 -3.85 11.81 18.44
C LYS A 38 -4.16 12.37 19.83
N LYS A 39 -3.12 12.57 20.63
CA LYS A 39 -3.27 13.03 22.01
C LYS A 39 -3.97 14.38 22.14
N THR A 40 -3.76 15.26 21.18
CA THR A 40 -4.28 16.64 21.21
C THR A 40 -5.40 16.88 20.21
N GLY A 41 -5.59 15.98 19.23
CA GLY A 41 -6.53 16.18 18.13
C GLY A 41 -6.09 17.25 17.11
N LYS A 42 -4.84 17.67 17.15
CA LYS A 42 -4.33 18.74 16.30
C LYS A 42 -3.71 18.21 15.02
N TYR A 43 -3.89 19.00 13.94
CA TYR A 43 -3.18 18.78 12.68
C TYR A 43 -1.98 19.72 12.59
N TRP A 44 -0.84 19.15 12.22
CA TRP A 44 0.39 19.87 11.98
C TRP A 44 0.72 19.80 10.49
N LYS A 45 0.97 20.96 9.88
CA LYS A 45 1.42 21.05 8.49
C LYS A 45 2.93 21.23 8.47
N TYR A 46 3.60 20.43 7.64
CA TYR A 46 5.06 20.50 7.50
C TYR A 46 5.47 21.49 6.41
N PRO A 47 6.70 22.05 6.49
CA PRO A 47 7.23 22.95 5.47
C PRO A 47 7.23 22.31 4.08
N LYS A 48 7.20 23.15 3.04
CA LYS A 48 7.29 22.67 1.65
C LYS A 48 8.54 21.83 1.43
N MET A 49 8.36 20.71 0.76
CA MET A 49 9.42 19.86 0.26
C MET A 49 9.92 20.42 -1.08
N ASN A 50 11.03 21.15 -1.09
CA ASN A 50 11.67 21.73 -2.28
C ASN A 50 10.72 22.14 -3.42
N SER A 51 10.95 21.65 -4.66
CA SER A 51 10.20 22.03 -5.86
C SER A 51 8.81 21.39 -5.97
N GLY A 52 8.52 20.31 -5.23
CA GLY A 52 7.23 19.60 -5.24
C GLY A 52 6.56 19.64 -3.87
N ASN A 53 5.24 19.49 -3.85
CA ASN A 53 4.46 19.45 -2.62
C ASN A 53 3.54 18.23 -2.56
N SER A 54 3.89 17.16 -3.30
CA SER A 54 3.15 15.90 -3.34
C SER A 54 3.88 14.84 -2.53
N ALA A 55 3.47 14.65 -1.27
CA ALA A 55 3.89 13.53 -0.44
C ALA A 55 3.12 12.28 -0.89
N HIS A 56 3.82 11.35 -1.53
CA HIS A 56 3.22 10.16 -2.14
C HIS A 56 3.21 8.96 -1.20
N VAL A 57 4.27 8.78 -0.44
CA VAL A 57 4.42 7.72 0.56
C VAL A 57 5.13 8.27 1.80
N VAL A 58 4.71 7.83 2.98
CA VAL A 58 5.35 8.13 4.27
C VAL A 58 5.71 6.81 4.93
N PHE A 59 6.88 6.76 5.56
CA PHE A 59 7.38 5.57 6.22
C PHE A 59 8.23 5.95 7.45
N GLN A 60 8.13 5.17 8.52
CA GLN A 60 9.02 5.25 9.67
C GLN A 60 9.94 4.04 9.71
N ASP A 61 11.25 4.27 9.75
CA ASP A 61 12.22 3.18 9.88
C ASP A 61 12.36 2.69 11.33
N SER A 62 13.08 1.60 11.53
CA SER A 62 13.32 1.01 12.86
C SER A 62 14.08 1.94 13.82
N TYR A 63 14.80 2.92 13.29
CA TYR A 63 15.47 3.98 14.06
C TYR A 63 14.61 5.20 14.32
N LYS A 64 13.31 5.13 13.99
CA LYS A 64 12.28 6.18 14.19
C LYS A 64 12.44 7.41 13.30
N ASN A 65 13.22 7.32 12.25
CA ASN A 65 13.28 8.37 11.26
C ASN A 65 12.03 8.36 10.39
N ILE A 66 11.52 9.54 10.06
CA ILE A 66 10.38 9.69 9.14
C ILE A 66 10.91 10.02 7.74
N TRP A 67 10.56 9.15 6.81
CA TRP A 67 10.89 9.26 5.40
C TRP A 67 9.66 9.62 4.58
N VAL A 68 9.84 10.49 3.60
CA VAL A 68 8.76 10.91 2.71
C VAL A 68 9.21 10.81 1.27
N GLY A 69 8.55 9.94 0.54
CA GLY A 69 8.71 9.84 -0.91
C GLY A 69 7.74 10.76 -1.63
N THR A 70 8.22 11.46 -2.65
CA THR A 70 7.44 12.46 -3.35
C THR A 70 7.23 12.13 -4.81
N TRP A 71 6.30 12.84 -5.42
CA TRP A 71 6.06 12.78 -6.87
C TRP A 71 6.87 13.86 -7.60
N GLY A 72 8.19 13.59 -7.76
CA GLY A 72 9.09 14.43 -8.56
C GLY A 72 10.10 15.27 -7.78
N SER A 73 10.09 15.25 -6.44
CA SER A 73 11.08 15.99 -5.61
C SER A 73 12.06 15.08 -4.88
N GLY A 74 12.03 13.77 -5.17
CA GLY A 74 12.91 12.79 -4.56
C GLY A 74 12.44 12.28 -3.22
N LEU A 75 13.39 11.75 -2.45
CA LEU A 75 13.21 11.21 -1.10
C LEU A 75 13.63 12.26 -0.07
N HIS A 76 12.84 12.41 0.97
CA HIS A 76 13.10 13.35 2.05
C HIS A 76 13.20 12.63 3.39
N LEU A 77 14.22 12.97 4.17
CA LEU A 77 14.35 12.61 5.57
C LEU A 77 13.96 13.81 6.44
N LEU A 78 13.05 13.59 7.35
CA LEU A 78 12.53 14.60 8.23
C LEU A 78 13.34 14.70 9.53
N HIS A 79 13.96 15.83 9.77
CA HIS A 79 14.61 16.13 11.04
C HIS A 79 13.65 16.87 11.98
N ASN A 80 13.73 16.59 13.27
CA ASN A 80 12.81 17.14 14.27
C ASN A 80 11.34 16.88 13.91
N ALA A 81 11.03 15.67 13.50
CA ALA A 81 9.75 15.26 12.93
C ALA A 81 8.53 15.64 13.80
N TYR A 82 8.71 15.76 15.12
CA TYR A 82 7.63 16.06 16.07
C TYR A 82 7.61 17.52 16.54
N ASP A 83 8.48 18.33 15.99
CA ASP A 83 8.49 19.79 16.20
C ASP A 83 8.38 20.51 14.84
N PRO A 84 7.17 20.77 14.34
CA PRO A 84 6.95 21.34 13.02
C PRO A 84 7.57 22.73 12.81
N GLU A 85 7.85 23.47 13.91
CA GLU A 85 8.48 24.79 13.83
C GLU A 85 10.00 24.71 13.62
N ARG A 86 10.61 23.60 14.06
CA ARG A 86 12.05 23.35 13.93
C ARG A 86 12.38 22.27 12.90
N THR A 87 11.35 21.77 12.20
CA THR A 87 11.52 20.75 11.20
C THR A 87 12.38 21.23 10.03
N THR A 88 13.34 20.41 9.66
CA THR A 88 14.16 20.58 8.46
C THR A 88 14.18 19.27 7.65
N TRP A 89 14.62 19.36 6.41
CA TRP A 89 14.67 18.24 5.48
C TRP A 89 16.11 17.98 5.03
N THR A 90 16.50 16.71 5.00
CA THR A 90 17.56 16.26 4.08
C THR A 90 16.88 15.70 2.85
N THR A 91 17.24 16.19 1.67
CA THR A 91 16.63 15.81 0.40
C THR A 91 17.62 15.04 -0.45
N PHE A 92 17.19 13.87 -0.93
CA PHE A 92 17.94 13.03 -1.84
C PHE A 92 17.25 13.08 -3.21
N THR A 93 17.97 13.60 -4.20
CA THR A 93 17.47 13.72 -5.57
C THR A 93 18.34 12.97 -6.55
N HIS A 94 17.72 12.55 -7.65
CA HIS A 94 18.41 11.94 -8.77
C HIS A 94 19.31 12.95 -9.47
N ASN A 95 20.53 12.51 -9.81
CA ASN A 95 21.47 13.26 -10.62
C ASN A 95 22.21 12.29 -11.55
N GLU A 96 21.94 12.39 -12.84
CA GLU A 96 22.55 11.52 -13.87
C GLU A 96 24.08 11.55 -13.88
N LYS A 97 24.69 12.63 -13.41
CA LYS A 97 26.16 12.78 -13.34
C LYS A 97 26.78 12.13 -12.10
N GLN A 98 25.97 11.66 -11.16
CA GLN A 98 26.41 11.10 -9.89
C GLN A 98 25.80 9.71 -9.66
N PRO A 99 26.56 8.64 -9.81
CA PRO A 99 26.03 7.26 -9.84
C PRO A 99 25.41 6.77 -8.51
N TYR A 100 25.74 7.42 -7.39
CA TYR A 100 25.30 7.03 -6.05
C TYR A 100 24.09 7.83 -5.55
N THR A 101 23.42 8.58 -6.43
CA THR A 101 22.16 9.25 -6.09
C THR A 101 20.98 8.30 -6.29
N ILE A 102 19.82 8.67 -5.74
CA ILE A 102 18.58 7.89 -5.93
C ILE A 102 18.26 7.73 -7.43
N SER A 103 17.67 6.61 -7.83
CA SER A 103 17.45 6.25 -9.23
C SER A 103 16.43 7.14 -9.97
N ASP A 104 15.47 7.73 -9.27
CA ASP A 104 14.51 8.70 -9.83
C ASP A 104 13.93 9.58 -8.70
N ASN A 105 13.39 10.75 -9.06
CA ASN A 105 12.71 11.66 -8.13
C ASN A 105 11.23 11.33 -7.92
N LEU A 106 10.66 10.40 -8.68
CA LEU A 106 9.32 9.85 -8.49
C LEU A 106 9.38 8.61 -7.60
N ILE A 107 8.88 8.73 -6.37
CA ILE A 107 8.92 7.67 -5.37
C ILE A 107 7.53 7.05 -5.23
N TYR A 108 7.43 5.75 -5.42
CA TYR A 108 6.18 5.00 -5.31
C TYR A 108 6.03 4.29 -3.97
N ALA A 109 7.12 3.69 -3.47
CA ALA A 109 7.09 2.86 -2.28
C ALA A 109 8.36 2.99 -1.45
N ILE A 110 8.23 2.82 -0.14
CA ILE A 110 9.35 2.75 0.81
C ILE A 110 9.10 1.55 1.73
N SER A 111 10.14 0.78 2.00
CA SER A 111 10.15 -0.31 2.97
C SER A 111 11.52 -0.44 3.60
N GLU A 112 11.60 -1.08 4.76
CA GLU A 112 12.87 -1.38 5.42
C GLU A 112 13.14 -2.88 5.41
N ASP A 113 14.37 -3.25 5.08
CA ASP A 113 14.89 -4.56 5.43
C ASP A 113 15.69 -4.46 6.72
N VAL A 114 15.06 -4.88 7.82
CA VAL A 114 15.68 -4.84 9.15
C VAL A 114 16.81 -5.85 9.31
N ASN A 115 16.97 -6.85 8.42
CA ASN A 115 18.06 -7.79 8.49
C ASN A 115 19.38 -7.20 7.96
N THR A 116 19.28 -6.39 6.92
CA THR A 116 20.43 -5.70 6.30
C THR A 116 20.56 -4.25 6.77
N HIS A 117 19.64 -3.80 7.64
CA HIS A 117 19.55 -2.40 8.07
C HIS A 117 19.56 -1.45 6.88
N SER A 118 18.65 -1.65 5.93
CA SER A 118 18.60 -0.86 4.72
C SER A 118 17.19 -0.40 4.38
N LEU A 119 17.11 0.86 3.91
CA LEU A 119 15.89 1.45 3.36
C LEU A 119 15.81 1.13 1.87
N TRP A 120 14.72 0.56 1.46
CA TRP A 120 14.40 0.22 0.08
C TRP A 120 13.41 1.23 -0.47
N VAL A 121 13.74 1.83 -1.58
CA VAL A 121 12.97 2.91 -2.19
C VAL A 121 12.63 2.55 -3.63
N GLY A 122 11.36 2.27 -3.85
CA GLY A 122 10.82 2.00 -5.17
C GLY A 122 10.55 3.29 -5.93
N THR A 123 11.16 3.42 -7.10
CA THR A 123 11.07 4.61 -7.94
C THR A 123 10.52 4.29 -9.34
N ARG A 124 10.28 5.32 -10.13
CA ARG A 124 9.92 5.16 -11.54
C ARG A 124 11.03 4.53 -12.39
N SER A 125 12.29 4.73 -12.01
CA SER A 125 13.43 4.33 -12.85
C SER A 125 14.35 3.30 -12.18
N GLY A 126 13.88 2.59 -11.15
CA GLY A 126 14.64 1.55 -10.47
C GLY A 126 14.29 1.40 -9.00
N LEU A 127 15.02 0.49 -8.37
CA LEU A 127 15.04 0.29 -6.92
C LEU A 127 16.32 0.89 -6.36
N SER A 128 16.18 1.76 -5.37
CA SER A 128 17.31 2.37 -4.65
C SER A 128 17.37 1.83 -3.23
N ILE A 129 18.56 1.44 -2.77
CA ILE A 129 18.79 0.87 -1.45
C ILE A 129 19.78 1.78 -0.71
N LEU A 130 19.39 2.24 0.49
CA LEU A 130 20.21 3.08 1.35
C LEU A 130 20.52 2.34 2.65
N PRO A 131 21.79 2.14 3.02
CA PRO A 131 22.14 1.63 4.35
C PRO A 131 21.65 2.56 5.45
N LEU A 132 20.99 1.98 6.46
CA LEU A 132 20.53 2.67 7.66
C LEU A 132 21.50 2.45 8.81
N GLN A 133 21.62 3.44 9.70
CA GLN A 133 22.43 3.33 10.91
C GLN A 133 21.74 4.05 12.07
N ASN A 134 22.06 3.66 13.29
CA ASN A 134 21.61 4.35 14.49
C ASN A 134 22.35 5.69 14.62
N GLY A 135 21.60 6.77 14.79
CA GLY A 135 22.13 8.14 14.91
C GLY A 135 22.02 8.94 13.61
N PRO A 136 22.80 10.03 13.47
CA PRO A 136 22.78 10.84 12.27
C PRO A 136 23.11 10.01 11.03
N ILE A 137 22.26 10.09 10.01
CA ILE A 137 22.50 9.37 8.77
C ILE A 137 23.72 9.96 8.06
N VAL A 138 24.79 9.18 8.02
CA VAL A 138 25.95 9.48 7.17
C VAL A 138 25.64 8.89 5.80
N PHE A 139 25.38 9.78 4.83
CA PHE A 139 25.04 9.36 3.48
C PHE A 139 26.25 8.73 2.80
N SER A 140 26.20 7.44 2.60
CA SER A 140 27.23 6.65 1.89
C SER A 140 26.94 6.47 0.39
N GLY A 141 25.77 6.91 -0.06
CA GLY A 141 25.25 6.71 -1.41
C GLY A 141 24.16 5.64 -1.48
N PHE A 142 23.39 5.68 -2.54
CA PHE A 142 22.44 4.63 -2.87
C PHE A 142 23.10 3.54 -3.71
N GLU A 143 22.76 2.31 -3.41
CA GLU A 143 22.93 1.19 -4.33
C GLU A 143 21.67 1.09 -5.19
N ASN A 144 21.81 1.19 -6.50
CA ASN A 144 20.68 1.21 -7.42
C ASN A 144 20.62 -0.09 -8.23
N CYS A 145 19.41 -0.66 -8.28
CA CYS A 145 19.08 -1.81 -9.12
C CYS A 145 18.19 -1.34 -10.27
N TYR A 146 18.66 -1.57 -11.49
CA TYR A 146 17.97 -1.19 -12.72
C TYR A 146 17.42 -2.42 -13.44
N SER A 147 16.47 -2.20 -14.37
CA SER A 147 15.97 -3.27 -15.22
C SER A 147 17.03 -3.81 -16.17
N GLY A 148 17.02 -5.14 -16.38
CA GLY A 148 17.98 -5.80 -17.25
C GLY A 148 17.72 -7.29 -17.35
N GLU A 149 18.57 -7.98 -18.13
CA GLU A 149 18.47 -9.42 -18.36
C GLU A 149 19.40 -10.25 -17.47
N SER A 150 20.27 -9.62 -16.68
CA SER A 150 21.22 -10.30 -15.80
C SER A 150 20.58 -10.77 -14.48
N GLU A 151 21.22 -11.72 -13.80
CA GLU A 151 20.70 -12.32 -12.56
C GLU A 151 20.50 -11.34 -11.37
N ASN A 152 21.10 -10.17 -11.43
CA ASN A 152 21.05 -9.17 -10.36
C ASN A 152 20.27 -7.91 -10.78
N THR A 153 19.32 -8.03 -11.68
CA THR A 153 18.49 -6.93 -12.19
C THR A 153 17.03 -7.15 -11.86
N ILE A 154 16.28 -6.06 -11.86
CA ILE A 154 14.82 -6.08 -11.71
C ILE A 154 14.15 -6.21 -13.09
N THR A 155 12.93 -6.76 -13.13
CA THR A 155 12.21 -7.07 -14.39
C THR A 155 11.70 -5.86 -15.14
N SER A 156 11.52 -4.74 -14.48
CA SER A 156 11.05 -3.47 -15.06
C SER A 156 11.67 -2.32 -14.29
N SER A 157 11.70 -1.15 -14.87
CA SER A 157 12.22 0.04 -14.21
C SER A 157 11.27 0.63 -13.17
N GLU A 158 9.95 0.45 -13.30
CA GLU A 158 9.00 1.05 -12.38
C GLU A 158 8.67 0.15 -11.20
N VAL A 159 9.17 0.49 -10.00
CA VAL A 159 8.93 -0.23 -8.74
C VAL A 159 7.73 0.37 -8.01
N ALA A 160 6.57 -0.27 -8.13
CA ALA A 160 5.30 0.27 -7.63
C ALA A 160 5.01 -0.05 -6.16
N SER A 161 5.48 -1.19 -5.67
CA SER A 161 5.21 -1.66 -4.30
C SER A 161 6.37 -2.45 -3.73
N LEU A 162 6.53 -2.38 -2.42
CA LEU A 162 7.54 -3.11 -1.66
C LEU A 162 6.86 -3.77 -0.46
N LEU A 163 7.18 -5.03 -0.22
CA LEU A 163 6.70 -5.79 0.93
C LEU A 163 7.82 -6.64 1.49
N ARG A 164 8.10 -6.48 2.77
CA ARG A 164 8.98 -7.40 3.51
C ARG A 164 8.13 -8.44 4.22
N ASP A 165 8.35 -9.71 3.94
CA ASP A 165 7.62 -10.79 4.61
C ASP A 165 8.24 -11.15 5.98
N ARG A 166 7.50 -11.97 6.77
CA ARG A 166 7.94 -12.44 8.10
C ARG A 166 9.21 -13.29 8.05
N GLN A 167 9.57 -13.84 6.90
CA GLN A 167 10.80 -14.62 6.69
C GLN A 167 11.98 -13.74 6.28
N GLY A 168 11.74 -12.42 6.12
CA GLY A 168 12.76 -11.45 5.72
C GLY A 168 13.03 -11.41 4.23
N ILE A 169 12.13 -11.91 3.41
CA ILE A 169 12.21 -11.78 1.96
C ILE A 169 11.57 -10.45 1.55
N MET A 170 12.25 -9.71 0.69
CA MET A 170 11.72 -8.51 0.06
C MET A 170 11.02 -8.86 -1.24
N TRP A 171 9.76 -8.49 -1.35
CA TRP A 171 8.96 -8.61 -2.55
C TRP A 171 8.84 -7.25 -3.21
N VAL A 172 9.20 -7.18 -4.48
CA VAL A 172 9.26 -5.94 -5.26
C VAL A 172 8.25 -6.03 -6.39
N GLY A 173 7.11 -5.36 -6.24
CA GLY A 173 6.05 -5.30 -7.26
C GLY A 173 6.37 -4.23 -8.29
N MET A 174 6.30 -4.60 -9.56
CA MET A 174 6.73 -3.79 -10.70
C MET A 174 5.55 -3.38 -11.58
N ILE A 175 5.60 -2.19 -12.15
CA ILE A 175 4.69 -1.83 -13.24
C ILE A 175 5.23 -2.45 -14.53
N GLY A 176 4.44 -3.35 -15.13
CA GLY A 176 4.83 -4.02 -16.37
C GLY A 176 5.83 -5.19 -16.22
N GLY A 177 6.43 -5.39 -15.03
CA GLY A 177 7.49 -6.37 -14.79
C GLY A 177 7.14 -7.55 -13.86
N GLY A 178 5.91 -7.59 -13.33
CA GLY A 178 5.50 -8.62 -12.37
C GLY A 178 6.05 -8.38 -10.98
N VAL A 179 6.57 -9.42 -10.34
CA VAL A 179 7.12 -9.37 -8.97
C VAL A 179 8.52 -9.95 -8.94
N ASN A 180 9.44 -9.25 -8.30
CA ASN A 180 10.77 -9.75 -7.98
C ASN A 180 10.83 -10.15 -6.50
N MET A 181 11.45 -11.27 -6.22
CA MET A 181 11.68 -11.77 -4.88
C MET A 181 13.17 -11.66 -4.55
N VAL A 182 13.48 -11.00 -3.45
CA VAL A 182 14.87 -10.81 -3.02
C VAL A 182 15.07 -11.42 -1.64
N ASN A 183 15.94 -12.43 -1.59
CA ASN A 183 16.38 -13.01 -0.33
C ASN A 183 17.62 -12.27 0.18
N THR A 184 17.42 -11.26 1.01
CA THR A 184 18.51 -10.42 1.52
C THR A 184 19.52 -11.15 2.42
N ARG A 185 19.15 -12.30 2.98
CA ARG A 185 20.08 -13.16 3.74
C ARG A 185 21.12 -13.85 2.85
N ARG A 186 20.85 -13.95 1.54
CA ARG A 186 21.73 -14.61 0.56
C ARG A 186 22.37 -13.66 -0.44
N ALA A 187 22.19 -12.34 -0.30
CA ALA A 187 22.74 -11.28 -1.17
C ALA A 187 22.54 -11.51 -2.68
N LYS A 188 21.44 -12.19 -3.10
CA LYS A 188 21.12 -12.38 -4.52
C LYS A 188 19.67 -12.01 -4.78
N PHE A 189 19.46 -11.11 -5.74
CA PHE A 189 18.16 -10.91 -6.36
C PHE A 189 17.82 -12.16 -7.17
N SER A 190 16.63 -12.71 -6.96
CA SER A 190 16.08 -13.71 -7.88
C SER A 190 14.95 -13.05 -8.66
N LEU A 191 15.10 -13.12 -9.97
CA LEU A 191 14.09 -12.64 -10.91
C LEU A 191 12.95 -13.64 -10.92
N ASP A 192 11.78 -13.19 -10.46
CA ASP A 192 10.56 -13.98 -10.52
C ASP A 192 9.64 -13.43 -11.60
N ARG A 193 9.78 -13.95 -12.81
CA ARG A 193 8.86 -13.66 -13.90
C ARG A 193 7.58 -14.46 -13.68
N LEU A 194 6.46 -13.77 -13.61
CA LEU A 194 5.14 -14.40 -13.67
C LEU A 194 4.94 -14.95 -15.09
N THR A 195 5.56 -16.09 -15.37
CA THR A 195 5.39 -16.78 -16.63
C THR A 195 4.41 -17.93 -16.42
N GLU A 196 3.17 -17.77 -16.85
CA GLU A 196 2.43 -18.93 -17.33
C GLU A 196 3.22 -19.53 -18.48
N THR A 197 3.44 -20.85 -18.43
CA THR A 197 4.09 -21.63 -19.47
C THR A 197 3.97 -20.99 -20.86
N LYS A 198 5.03 -20.31 -21.30
CA LYS A 198 5.23 -19.75 -22.66
C LYS A 198 4.34 -18.58 -23.15
N ARG A 199 3.47 -18.00 -22.32
CA ARG A 199 2.77 -16.75 -22.68
C ARG A 199 2.99 -15.73 -21.57
N MET A 200 3.57 -14.58 -21.91
CA MET A 200 3.67 -13.42 -21.01
C MET A 200 2.26 -13.00 -20.58
N LEU A 201 2.07 -12.71 -19.29
CA LEU A 201 0.84 -12.12 -18.80
C LEU A 201 0.52 -10.85 -19.63
N LYS A 202 -0.74 -10.66 -20.00
CA LYS A 202 -1.19 -9.46 -20.73
C LYS A 202 -0.97 -8.17 -19.95
N SER A 203 -0.77 -8.27 -18.63
CA SER A 203 -0.44 -7.13 -17.76
C SER A 203 0.43 -7.63 -16.61
N ASN A 204 1.52 -6.94 -16.35
CA ASN A 204 2.41 -7.19 -15.20
C ASN A 204 2.31 -6.06 -14.16
N SER A 205 1.23 -5.29 -14.16
CA SER A 205 1.01 -4.23 -13.20
C SER A 205 0.41 -4.80 -11.92
N VAL A 206 1.26 -5.11 -10.94
CA VAL A 206 0.86 -5.63 -9.62
C VAL A 206 0.43 -4.46 -8.73
N ARG A 207 -0.81 -4.52 -8.21
CA ARG A 207 -1.41 -3.49 -7.37
C ARG A 207 -1.50 -3.87 -5.90
N SER A 208 -1.62 -5.15 -5.60
CA SER A 208 -1.71 -5.66 -4.24
C SER A 208 -0.94 -6.96 -4.09
N LEU A 209 -0.37 -7.17 -2.91
CA LEU A 209 0.37 -8.36 -2.51
C LEU A 209 -0.13 -8.82 -1.15
N LEU A 210 -0.29 -10.12 -0.99
CA LEU A 210 -0.54 -10.77 0.29
C LEU A 210 0.28 -12.05 0.37
N LEU A 211 1.00 -12.24 1.44
CA LEU A 211 1.52 -13.54 1.82
C LEU A 211 0.58 -14.13 2.87
N ASP A 212 -0.09 -15.22 2.51
CA ASP A 212 -1.03 -15.86 3.40
C ASP A 212 -0.34 -16.77 4.45
N ASP A 213 -1.12 -17.29 5.40
CA ASP A 213 -0.61 -18.14 6.47
C ASP A 213 -0.07 -19.49 5.97
N ASP A 214 -0.49 -19.94 4.79
CA ASP A 214 0.04 -21.15 4.13
C ASP A 214 1.36 -20.87 3.37
N GLY A 215 1.84 -19.62 3.40
CA GLY A 215 3.05 -19.18 2.71
C GLY A 215 2.87 -19.02 1.21
N GLN A 216 1.64 -18.87 0.71
CA GLN A 216 1.36 -18.59 -0.69
C GLN A 216 1.33 -17.08 -0.94
N LEU A 217 1.92 -16.65 -2.04
CA LEU A 217 1.94 -15.25 -2.44
C LEU A 217 0.78 -14.95 -3.40
N TRP A 218 -0.16 -14.14 -2.94
CA TRP A 218 -1.27 -13.63 -3.71
C TRP A 218 -0.91 -12.31 -4.35
N MET A 219 -1.24 -12.14 -5.61
CA MET A 219 -0.90 -10.95 -6.40
C MET A 219 -2.13 -10.44 -7.12
N GLY A 220 -2.56 -9.23 -6.79
CA GLY A 220 -3.61 -8.51 -7.52
C GLY A 220 -3.01 -7.75 -8.70
N ILE A 221 -3.53 -8.01 -9.90
CA ILE A 221 -2.96 -7.55 -11.16
C ILE A 221 -3.97 -6.67 -11.89
N SER A 222 -3.52 -5.53 -12.40
CA SER A 222 -4.35 -4.62 -13.18
C SER A 222 -4.73 -5.25 -14.51
N THR A 223 -6.02 -5.21 -14.86
CA THR A 223 -6.60 -5.76 -16.10
C THR A 223 -6.45 -7.27 -16.30
N TYR A 224 -5.91 -7.99 -15.33
CA TYR A 224 -5.65 -9.43 -15.43
C TYR A 224 -6.20 -10.23 -14.24
N GLY A 225 -6.81 -9.57 -13.23
CA GLY A 225 -7.35 -10.22 -12.04
C GLY A 225 -6.30 -10.49 -10.98
N PHE A 226 -6.15 -11.73 -10.58
CA PHE A 226 -5.13 -12.12 -9.60
C PHE A 226 -4.54 -13.48 -9.90
N GLY A 227 -3.43 -13.78 -9.26
CA GLY A 227 -2.82 -15.09 -9.26
C GLY A 227 -2.17 -15.39 -7.93
N VAL A 228 -1.90 -16.66 -7.71
CA VAL A 228 -1.28 -17.20 -6.51
C VAL A 228 0.00 -17.91 -6.88
N LYS A 229 1.07 -17.60 -6.20
CA LYS A 229 2.34 -18.28 -6.35
C LYS A 229 2.62 -19.13 -5.11
N ASP A 230 2.78 -20.42 -5.33
CA ASP A 230 3.29 -21.32 -4.33
C ASP A 230 4.80 -21.08 -4.15
N ARG A 231 5.22 -20.76 -2.93
CA ARG A 231 6.62 -20.40 -2.65
C ARG A 231 7.56 -21.61 -2.62
N GLN A 232 7.04 -22.81 -2.34
CA GLN A 232 7.87 -24.03 -2.26
C GLN A 232 8.16 -24.57 -3.65
N THR A 233 7.13 -24.62 -4.50
CA THR A 233 7.24 -25.16 -5.86
C THR A 233 7.54 -24.11 -6.91
N GLY A 234 7.37 -22.82 -6.59
CA GLY A 234 7.47 -21.71 -7.53
C GLY A 234 6.34 -21.65 -8.55
N LYS A 235 5.34 -22.53 -8.45
CA LYS A 235 4.24 -22.61 -9.41
C LYS A 235 3.31 -21.42 -9.23
N PHE A 236 3.06 -20.71 -10.33
CA PHE A 236 2.04 -19.65 -10.42
C PHE A 236 0.74 -20.21 -11.00
N ILE A 237 -0.38 -19.89 -10.37
CA ILE A 237 -1.73 -20.27 -10.80
C ILE A 237 -2.56 -18.99 -10.93
N HIS A 238 -3.05 -18.70 -12.12
CA HIS A 238 -3.99 -17.62 -12.36
C HIS A 238 -5.39 -17.99 -11.85
N TYR A 239 -6.18 -17.01 -11.40
CA TYR A 239 -7.48 -17.26 -10.77
C TYR A 239 -8.44 -18.09 -11.65
N ASN A 240 -8.44 -17.91 -12.96
CA ASN A 240 -9.29 -18.66 -13.87
C ASN A 240 -8.91 -20.14 -14.03
N GLN A 241 -7.76 -20.54 -13.49
CA GLN A 241 -7.32 -21.94 -13.41
C GLN A 241 -7.62 -22.55 -12.04
N MET A 242 -8.11 -21.76 -11.10
CA MET A 242 -8.50 -22.23 -9.77
C MET A 242 -9.94 -22.74 -9.81
N PRO A 243 -10.21 -24.00 -9.41
CA PRO A 243 -11.55 -24.59 -9.47
C PRO A 243 -12.62 -23.72 -8.80
N ASP A 244 -12.27 -23.03 -7.72
CA ASP A 244 -13.19 -22.19 -6.94
C ASP A 244 -13.55 -20.89 -7.66
N PHE A 245 -12.76 -20.46 -8.64
CA PHE A 245 -12.95 -19.19 -9.37
C PHE A 245 -13.32 -19.36 -10.84
N MET A 246 -13.35 -20.59 -11.36
CA MET A 246 -13.65 -20.85 -12.79
C MET A 246 -15.02 -20.34 -13.24
N SER A 247 -15.99 -20.24 -12.34
CA SER A 247 -17.34 -19.73 -12.62
C SER A 247 -17.44 -18.20 -12.55
N TYR A 248 -16.37 -17.51 -12.11
CA TYR A 248 -16.37 -16.06 -11.97
C TYR A 248 -15.65 -15.41 -13.14
N GLU A 249 -16.43 -14.93 -14.10
CA GLU A 249 -15.90 -14.17 -15.23
C GLU A 249 -15.73 -12.68 -14.86
N GLY A 250 -14.77 -12.02 -15.51
CA GLY A 250 -14.63 -10.57 -15.43
C GLY A 250 -13.90 -10.00 -14.19
N ILE A 251 -13.22 -10.85 -13.40
CA ILE A 251 -12.28 -10.34 -12.39
C ILE A 251 -11.12 -9.67 -13.12
N SER A 252 -11.17 -8.34 -13.25
CA SER A 252 -10.21 -7.63 -14.13
C SER A 252 -9.08 -6.98 -13.34
N THR A 253 -9.37 -5.99 -12.51
CA THR A 253 -8.37 -5.24 -11.75
C THR A 253 -8.59 -5.47 -10.27
N VAL A 254 -7.67 -6.18 -9.64
CA VAL A 254 -7.69 -6.42 -8.19
C VAL A 254 -6.89 -5.31 -7.51
N MET A 255 -7.57 -4.56 -6.65
CA MET A 255 -7.02 -3.40 -5.97
C MET A 255 -6.47 -3.72 -4.57
N SER A 256 -7.13 -4.65 -3.87
CA SER A 256 -6.76 -5.05 -2.51
C SER A 256 -6.93 -6.57 -2.35
N ILE A 257 -5.98 -7.20 -1.66
CA ILE A 257 -6.08 -8.58 -1.19
C ILE A 257 -5.68 -8.58 0.28
N MET A 258 -6.53 -9.15 1.14
CA MET A 258 -6.35 -9.20 2.58
C MET A 258 -6.71 -10.59 3.11
N GLN A 259 -5.95 -11.10 4.05
CA GLN A 259 -6.34 -12.25 4.86
C GLN A 259 -6.88 -11.76 6.19
N SER A 260 -8.07 -12.23 6.55
CA SER A 260 -8.65 -11.99 7.86
C SER A 260 -7.79 -12.65 8.93
N PRO A 261 -7.25 -11.91 9.89
CA PRO A 261 -6.48 -12.48 10.99
C PRO A 261 -7.33 -13.36 11.92
N THR A 262 -8.65 -13.19 11.88
CA THR A 262 -9.58 -13.90 12.74
C THR A 262 -10.11 -15.19 12.12
N THR A 263 -10.53 -15.12 10.86
CA THR A 263 -11.18 -16.26 10.17
C THR A 263 -10.24 -16.98 9.20
N SER A 264 -9.07 -16.41 8.91
CA SER A 264 -8.16 -16.83 7.85
C SER A 264 -8.78 -16.80 6.43
N HIS A 265 -9.96 -16.21 6.26
CA HIS A 265 -10.55 -16.02 4.94
C HIS A 265 -9.73 -15.01 4.13
N ILE A 266 -9.61 -15.26 2.83
CA ILE A 266 -8.99 -14.32 1.90
C ILE A 266 -10.07 -13.44 1.29
N TRP A 267 -9.90 -12.13 1.40
CA TRP A 267 -10.75 -11.15 0.78
C TRP A 267 -10.06 -10.49 -0.39
N ILE A 268 -10.76 -10.41 -1.52
CA ILE A 268 -10.23 -9.89 -2.79
C ILE A 268 -11.14 -8.77 -3.26
N GLY A 269 -10.63 -7.53 -3.25
CA GLY A 269 -11.34 -6.33 -3.69
C GLY A 269 -11.06 -6.03 -5.16
N VAL A 270 -12.12 -5.94 -5.95
CA VAL A 270 -12.04 -5.77 -7.41
C VAL A 270 -12.61 -4.42 -7.83
N TYR A 271 -11.90 -3.74 -8.73
CA TYR A 271 -12.41 -2.53 -9.36
C TYR A 271 -13.60 -2.86 -10.25
N ASN A 272 -14.79 -2.35 -9.91
CA ASN A 272 -16.07 -2.64 -10.56
C ASN A 272 -16.55 -4.10 -10.49
N GLY A 273 -15.98 -4.93 -9.61
CA GLY A 273 -16.34 -6.36 -9.47
C GLY A 273 -16.89 -6.73 -8.10
N GLY A 274 -16.84 -5.83 -7.13
CA GLY A 274 -17.19 -6.11 -5.74
C GLY A 274 -16.03 -6.78 -4.99
N ALA A 275 -16.37 -7.53 -3.94
CA ALA A 275 -15.41 -8.28 -3.14
C ALA A 275 -15.69 -9.78 -3.22
N TYR A 276 -14.65 -10.57 -3.23
CA TYR A 276 -14.73 -12.03 -3.15
C TYR A 276 -14.17 -12.49 -1.82
N GLU A 277 -14.94 -13.28 -1.11
CA GLU A 277 -14.56 -13.96 0.14
C GLU A 277 -14.23 -15.40 -0.15
N LEU A 278 -13.01 -15.83 0.13
CA LEU A 278 -12.55 -17.21 -0.02
C LEU A 278 -12.36 -17.85 1.34
N ASP A 279 -13.15 -18.85 1.67
CA ASP A 279 -12.97 -19.75 2.80
C ASP A 279 -12.25 -21.02 2.33
N LYS A 280 -10.96 -21.15 2.66
CA LYS A 280 -10.14 -22.29 2.27
C LYS A 280 -10.57 -23.60 2.93
N GLN A 281 -11.31 -23.55 4.04
CA GLN A 281 -11.74 -24.73 4.79
C GLN A 281 -13.05 -25.30 4.26
N ALA A 282 -13.82 -24.52 3.51
CA ALA A 282 -15.05 -24.98 2.90
C ALA A 282 -14.77 -26.00 1.77
N PRO A 283 -15.73 -26.87 1.42
CA PRO A 283 -15.60 -27.78 0.28
C PRO A 283 -15.35 -27.05 -1.03
N VAL A 284 -14.51 -27.60 -1.89
CA VAL A 284 -14.24 -27.06 -3.25
C VAL A 284 -15.56 -26.82 -3.99
N GLY A 285 -15.67 -25.67 -4.65
CA GLY A 285 -16.89 -25.20 -5.31
C GLY A 285 -17.90 -24.49 -4.41
N LYS A 286 -17.64 -24.43 -3.09
CA LYS A 286 -18.42 -23.63 -2.11
C LYS A 286 -17.54 -22.62 -1.34
N ARG A 287 -16.28 -22.56 -1.68
CA ARG A 287 -15.28 -21.73 -0.97
C ARG A 287 -15.45 -20.24 -1.22
N VAL A 288 -15.94 -19.86 -2.40
CA VAL A 288 -15.98 -18.47 -2.82
C VAL A 288 -17.40 -17.91 -2.75
N LYS A 289 -17.52 -16.76 -2.11
CA LYS A 289 -18.73 -15.93 -2.10
C LYS A 289 -18.42 -14.59 -2.72
N ALA A 290 -19.21 -14.18 -3.70
CA ALA A 290 -19.10 -12.87 -4.31
C ALA A 290 -20.07 -11.89 -3.66
N HIS A 291 -19.59 -10.71 -3.31
CA HIS A 291 -20.34 -9.63 -2.69
C HIS A 291 -20.24 -8.38 -3.58
N ASN A 292 -21.36 -7.89 -4.07
CA ASN A 292 -21.44 -6.66 -4.85
C ASN A 292 -22.73 -5.89 -4.53
N SER A 293 -22.86 -4.68 -4.99
CA SER A 293 -24.03 -3.85 -4.70
C SER A 293 -25.37 -4.42 -5.20
N GLY A 294 -25.33 -5.40 -6.11
CA GLY A 294 -26.54 -6.08 -6.61
C GLY A 294 -27.00 -7.24 -5.74
N ASN A 295 -26.08 -8.01 -5.13
CA ASN A 295 -26.39 -9.19 -4.30
C ASN A 295 -26.16 -8.98 -2.81
N ALA A 296 -25.44 -7.94 -2.42
CA ALA A 296 -25.15 -7.55 -1.04
C ALA A 296 -25.61 -6.10 -0.81
N PRO A 297 -26.88 -5.87 -0.42
CA PRO A 297 -27.45 -4.52 -0.28
C PRO A 297 -26.72 -3.61 0.72
N TRP A 298 -25.86 -4.18 1.58
CA TRP A 298 -25.01 -3.45 2.50
C TRP A 298 -23.77 -2.86 1.83
N MET A 299 -23.42 -3.35 0.64
CA MET A 299 -22.27 -2.84 -0.11
C MET A 299 -22.71 -1.63 -0.94
N CYS A 300 -22.25 -0.45 -0.56
CA CYS A 300 -22.68 0.81 -1.18
C CYS A 300 -22.20 0.95 -2.63
N ASN A 301 -21.09 0.31 -3.01
CA ASN A 301 -20.58 0.35 -4.38
C ASN A 301 -19.70 -0.88 -4.68
N SER A 302 -19.76 -1.39 -5.91
CA SER A 302 -18.96 -2.55 -6.34
C SER A 302 -17.53 -2.21 -6.79
N CYS A 303 -17.13 -0.96 -6.72
CA CYS A 303 -15.75 -0.54 -7.01
C CYS A 303 -14.98 -0.50 -5.69
N ILE A 304 -14.26 -1.58 -5.37
CA ILE A 304 -13.50 -1.73 -4.13
C ILE A 304 -12.07 -1.25 -4.35
N TYR A 305 -11.59 -0.38 -3.47
CA TYR A 305 -10.20 0.11 -3.46
C TYR A 305 -9.37 -0.53 -2.36
N ASP A 306 -9.99 -0.77 -1.18
CA ASP A 306 -9.31 -1.37 -0.04
C ASP A 306 -10.26 -2.18 0.83
N ILE A 307 -9.72 -3.17 1.54
CA ILE A 307 -10.44 -4.00 2.51
C ILE A 307 -9.60 -4.07 3.77
N TYR A 308 -10.23 -3.83 4.92
CA TYR A 308 -9.57 -3.79 6.22
C TYR A 308 -10.40 -4.50 7.28
N GLU A 309 -9.77 -5.28 8.15
CA GLU A 309 -10.39 -5.85 9.35
C GLU A 309 -9.88 -5.10 10.58
N ASP A 310 -10.78 -4.52 11.35
CA ASP A 310 -10.44 -3.77 12.56
C ASP A 310 -10.17 -4.69 13.77
N SER A 311 -9.67 -4.13 14.86
CA SER A 311 -9.37 -4.85 16.10
C SER A 311 -10.61 -5.47 16.77
N LYS A 312 -11.82 -5.03 16.39
CA LYS A 312 -13.11 -5.60 16.81
C LYS A 312 -13.62 -6.66 15.83
N GLN A 313 -12.80 -7.04 14.84
CA GLN A 313 -13.12 -8.03 13.82
C GLN A 313 -14.21 -7.58 12.83
N ASN A 314 -14.48 -6.29 12.73
CA ASN A 314 -15.38 -5.78 11.70
C ASN A 314 -14.62 -5.62 10.38
N LEU A 315 -15.30 -5.99 9.29
CA LEU A 315 -14.76 -5.83 7.93
C LEU A 315 -15.24 -4.52 7.33
N TRP A 316 -14.29 -3.74 6.86
CA TRP A 316 -14.48 -2.44 6.24
C TRP A 316 -14.08 -2.48 4.77
N PHE A 317 -14.88 -1.87 3.92
CA PHE A 317 -14.67 -1.83 2.47
C PHE A 317 -14.61 -0.38 2.00
N ALA A 318 -13.44 0.08 1.55
CA ALA A 318 -13.30 1.37 0.90
C ALA A 318 -13.79 1.27 -0.54
N THR A 319 -14.76 2.09 -0.90
CA THR A 319 -15.41 2.02 -2.20
C THR A 319 -15.48 3.38 -2.90
N ARG A 320 -15.85 3.36 -4.18
CA ARG A 320 -16.11 4.60 -4.92
C ARG A 320 -17.32 5.38 -4.38
N GLY A 321 -18.23 4.74 -3.68
CA GLY A 321 -19.41 5.33 -3.06
C GLY A 321 -19.32 5.35 -1.53
N GLY A 322 -18.15 5.67 -0.96
CA GLY A 322 -17.93 5.72 0.47
C GLY A 322 -17.42 4.41 1.06
N VAL A 323 -17.88 4.09 2.25
CA VAL A 323 -17.42 2.92 3.02
C VAL A 323 -18.61 2.01 3.31
N SER A 324 -18.39 0.72 3.19
CA SER A 324 -19.30 -0.32 3.67
C SER A 324 -18.68 -1.07 4.84
N MET A 325 -19.50 -1.54 5.76
CA MET A 325 -19.05 -2.27 6.93
C MET A 325 -19.88 -3.54 7.15
N ARG A 326 -19.22 -4.59 7.58
CA ARG A 326 -19.82 -5.82 8.06
C ARG A 326 -19.28 -6.12 9.45
N ALA A 327 -20.14 -6.26 10.44
CA ALA A 327 -19.75 -6.56 11.81
C ALA A 327 -19.12 -7.97 11.93
N ALA A 328 -18.44 -8.23 13.03
CA ALA A 328 -17.77 -9.49 13.31
C ALA A 328 -18.68 -10.73 13.24
N ASP A 329 -19.97 -10.57 13.62
CA ASP A 329 -21.01 -11.61 13.52
C ASP A 329 -21.56 -11.81 12.10
N GLY A 330 -21.02 -11.07 11.13
CA GLY A 330 -21.48 -11.06 9.74
C GLY A 330 -22.65 -10.13 9.46
N THR A 331 -23.17 -9.42 10.46
CA THR A 331 -24.28 -8.48 10.29
C THR A 331 -23.84 -7.25 9.48
N PRO A 332 -24.56 -6.88 8.42
CA PRO A 332 -24.31 -5.65 7.71
C PRO A 332 -24.58 -4.41 8.56
N VAL A 333 -23.64 -3.46 8.56
CA VAL A 333 -23.82 -2.18 9.26
C VAL A 333 -23.92 -1.07 8.24
N ARG A 334 -25.03 -0.32 8.32
CA ARG A 334 -25.25 0.83 7.45
C ARG A 334 -24.56 2.07 8.03
N ILE A 335 -23.55 2.53 7.34
CA ILE A 335 -22.80 3.75 7.66
C ILE A 335 -22.96 4.83 6.58
N ASP A 336 -23.73 4.52 5.54
CA ASP A 336 -24.04 5.39 4.41
C ASP A 336 -24.69 6.72 4.82
N SER A 337 -25.47 6.71 5.90
CA SER A 337 -26.14 7.91 6.44
C SER A 337 -25.27 8.79 7.35
N LEU A 338 -24.08 8.32 7.73
CA LEU A 338 -23.15 9.11 8.53
C LEU A 338 -22.67 10.33 7.74
N LYS A 339 -22.66 11.48 8.40
CA LYS A 339 -22.15 12.73 7.82
C LYS A 339 -20.90 13.18 8.58
N VAL A 340 -19.89 13.54 7.82
CA VAL A 340 -18.68 14.17 8.34
C VAL A 340 -18.53 15.55 7.70
N GLY A 341 -18.49 16.60 8.53
CA GLY A 341 -18.46 17.97 8.02
C GLY A 341 -19.65 18.35 7.14
N GLY A 342 -20.83 17.71 7.36
CA GLY A 342 -22.05 17.96 6.58
C GLY A 342 -22.17 17.13 5.28
N VAL A 343 -21.13 16.39 4.89
CA VAL A 343 -21.11 15.55 3.69
C VAL A 343 -21.36 14.09 4.10
N ALA A 344 -22.26 13.40 3.42
CA ALA A 344 -22.51 11.98 3.67
C ALA A 344 -21.30 11.14 3.22
N ILE A 345 -21.00 10.09 3.98
CA ILE A 345 -19.85 9.20 3.66
C ILE A 345 -20.03 8.56 2.28
N GLN A 346 -21.25 8.23 1.88
CA GLN A 346 -21.56 7.68 0.56
C GLN A 346 -21.22 8.61 -0.63
N ASP A 347 -21.09 9.91 -0.38
CA ASP A 347 -20.73 10.90 -1.41
C ASP A 347 -19.21 11.07 -1.52
N MET A 348 -18.46 10.33 -0.72
CA MET A 348 -17.01 10.35 -0.69
C MET A 348 -16.43 9.15 -1.45
N VAL A 349 -15.31 9.33 -2.12
CA VAL A 349 -14.55 8.21 -2.69
C VAL A 349 -13.53 7.76 -1.66
N ALA A 350 -13.75 6.60 -1.04
CA ALA A 350 -12.82 6.00 -0.09
C ALA A 350 -11.73 5.23 -0.85
N MET A 351 -10.48 5.52 -0.55
CA MET A 351 -9.31 4.92 -1.22
C MET A 351 -8.57 3.92 -0.35
N GLN A 352 -8.48 4.19 0.95
CA GLN A 352 -7.76 3.37 1.91
C GLN A 352 -8.39 3.51 3.29
N LEU A 353 -8.28 2.45 4.08
CA LEU A 353 -8.77 2.39 5.46
C LEU A 353 -7.63 1.98 6.39
N THR A 354 -7.64 2.49 7.60
CA THR A 354 -6.76 2.04 8.68
C THR A 354 -7.40 2.31 10.01
N GLU A 355 -7.12 1.44 10.98
CA GLU A 355 -7.52 1.65 12.37
C GLU A 355 -6.45 2.41 13.11
N GLY A 356 -6.84 3.37 13.89
CA GLY A 356 -5.95 4.06 14.79
C GLY A 356 -5.82 3.38 16.15
N GLY A 357 -4.77 3.71 16.95
CA GLY A 357 -4.45 3.05 18.22
C GLY A 357 -5.53 3.12 19.32
N ASN A 358 -6.60 3.92 19.14
CA ASN A 358 -7.76 3.96 20.05
C ASN A 358 -8.99 3.24 19.48
N GLY A 359 -8.83 2.50 18.36
CA GLY A 359 -9.92 1.79 17.70
C GLY A 359 -10.83 2.67 16.85
N GLU A 360 -10.46 3.91 16.57
CA GLU A 360 -11.13 4.74 15.58
C GLU A 360 -10.68 4.39 14.17
N MET A 361 -11.61 4.38 13.22
CA MET A 361 -11.32 4.13 11.82
C MET A 361 -11.01 5.42 11.08
N TRP A 362 -9.99 5.36 10.22
CA TRP A 362 -9.57 6.44 9.36
C TRP A 362 -9.74 6.05 7.90
N MET A 363 -10.30 6.95 7.14
CA MET A 363 -10.51 6.79 5.70
C MET A 363 -9.73 7.87 4.94
N ALA A 364 -8.90 7.44 4.01
CA ALA A 364 -8.33 8.33 2.99
C ALA A 364 -9.35 8.50 1.86
N SER A 365 -9.77 9.73 1.60
CA SER A 365 -10.70 10.03 0.52
C SER A 365 -10.04 10.81 -0.61
N ASN A 366 -10.32 10.41 -1.84
CA ASN A 366 -9.85 11.14 -3.03
C ASN A 366 -10.55 12.51 -3.17
N THR A 367 -11.70 12.70 -2.56
CA THR A 367 -12.54 13.90 -2.73
C THR A 367 -12.61 14.79 -1.50
N HIS A 368 -12.41 14.23 -0.28
CA HIS A 368 -12.70 14.92 0.98
C HIS A 368 -11.56 14.86 2.01
N GLY A 369 -10.36 14.42 1.59
CA GLY A 369 -9.21 14.38 2.46
C GLY A 369 -9.23 13.18 3.42
N VAL A 370 -8.89 13.39 4.68
CA VAL A 370 -8.90 12.35 5.73
C VAL A 370 -10.17 12.48 6.55
N VAL A 371 -10.85 11.36 6.71
CA VAL A 371 -12.09 11.27 7.47
C VAL A 371 -11.89 10.29 8.62
N ARG A 372 -12.24 10.69 9.84
CA ARG A 372 -12.33 9.81 10.99
C ARG A 372 -13.79 9.35 11.13
N ILE A 373 -13.96 8.04 11.25
CA ILE A 373 -15.28 7.36 11.36
C ILE A 373 -15.45 6.83 12.76
#